data_aef044ca8904afddd8a47d06fb9da3d3
#
_entry.id   aef044ca8904afddd8a47d06fb9da3d3
#
_cell.length_a   1.000
_cell.length_b   1.000
_cell.length_c   1.000
_cell.angle_alpha   90.00
_cell.angle_beta   90.00
_cell.angle_gamma   90.00
#
_symmetry.space_group_name_H-M   'P 1'
#
loop_
_entity.id
_entity.type
_entity.pdbx_description
1 polymer ?
#
loop_
_entity_poly.entity_id
_entity_poly.type
_entity_poly.pdbx_seq_one_letter_code
_entity_poly.pdbx_strand_id
1 'polypeptide(L)'
;MLNHQRSLDAISNNLTNINTAGYKKDEIRMNTFQEELILVSNRRKTSGKFVQTYVDTSKSNLEQSSFEFTESPFDIGIQGNVYFNIQDTNGNVYQTRCGQFELDGEGYLCLNDSGRVLGQNGEIFIGNDDFIVDNEGNILNENGEVIEKLRLSYIPENADVTKVGNNLFSYDGDMTIPEGEKYDIIQGCFEKSNVDANKEITSLMETQRLFEASSAVLKYMDTINGRAASEIIKL
;
A
#
# COMPACT_ATOMS: atom_id res chain seq x y z
N MET A 1 -17.55 -17.22 1.46
CA MET A 1 -17.98 -16.10 2.32
C MET A 1 -16.80 -15.33 2.89
N LEU A 2 -15.88 -15.96 3.62
CA LEU A 2 -14.73 -15.28 4.22
C LEU A 2 -13.93 -14.46 3.19
N ASN A 3 -13.67 -15.03 2.01
CA ASN A 3 -12.95 -14.33 0.95
C ASN A 3 -13.71 -13.11 0.42
N HIS A 4 -15.05 -13.21 0.27
CA HIS A 4 -15.86 -12.05 -0.14
C HIS A 4 -15.87 -10.96 0.94
N GLN A 5 -15.86 -11.35 2.22
CA GLN A 5 -15.75 -10.39 3.31
C GLN A 5 -14.41 -9.65 3.27
N ARG A 6 -13.29 -10.37 3.12
CA ARG A 6 -11.97 -9.74 2.99
C ARG A 6 -11.86 -8.84 1.75
N SER A 7 -12.48 -9.27 0.63
CA SER A 7 -12.55 -8.40 -0.55
C SER A 7 -13.35 -7.13 -0.28
N LEU A 8 -14.46 -7.20 0.44
CA LEU A 8 -15.23 -6.03 0.85
C LEU A 8 -14.41 -5.10 1.75
N ASP A 9 -13.66 -5.66 2.70
CA ASP A 9 -12.79 -4.89 3.60
C ASP A 9 -11.68 -4.17 2.82
N ALA A 10 -11.02 -4.85 1.88
CA ALA A 10 -9.98 -4.24 1.04
C ALA A 10 -10.55 -3.14 0.13
N ILE A 11 -11.69 -3.37 -0.54
CA ILE A 11 -12.36 -2.37 -1.38
C ILE A 11 -12.80 -1.16 -0.54
N SER A 12 -13.32 -1.39 0.66
CA SER A 12 -13.72 -0.32 1.58
C SER A 12 -12.50 0.53 2.00
N ASN A 13 -11.37 -0.12 2.32
CA ASN A 13 -10.12 0.57 2.63
C ASN A 13 -9.61 1.40 1.44
N ASN A 14 -9.64 0.84 0.23
CA ASN A 14 -9.26 1.56 -0.99
C ASN A 14 -10.14 2.80 -1.18
N LEU A 15 -11.46 2.65 -1.03
CA LEU A 15 -12.41 3.74 -1.22
C LEU A 15 -12.25 4.85 -0.18
N THR A 16 -11.95 4.50 1.07
CA THR A 16 -11.69 5.47 2.13
C THR A 16 -10.43 6.29 1.85
N ASN A 17 -9.43 5.68 1.23
CA ASN A 17 -8.11 6.28 0.96
C ASN A 17 -7.96 6.82 -0.47
N ILE A 18 -9.06 7.07 -1.18
CA ILE A 18 -9.01 7.58 -2.57
C ILE A 18 -8.37 8.96 -2.68
N ASN A 19 -8.56 9.81 -1.67
CA ASN A 19 -8.00 11.16 -1.60
C ASN A 19 -6.71 11.24 -0.78
N THR A 20 -6.18 10.11 -0.31
CA THR A 20 -4.96 10.09 0.50
C THR A 20 -3.74 10.11 -0.41
N ALA A 21 -2.85 11.08 -0.22
CA ALA A 21 -1.63 11.21 -1.00
C ALA A 21 -0.74 9.96 -0.90
N GLY A 22 -0.19 9.52 -2.01
CA GLY A 22 0.72 8.38 -2.07
C GLY A 22 0.11 7.02 -1.70
N TYR A 23 -1.21 6.94 -1.52
CA TYR A 23 -1.87 5.67 -1.20
C TYR A 23 -1.78 4.69 -2.38
N LYS A 24 -1.41 3.46 -2.07
CA LYS A 24 -1.34 2.36 -3.02
C LYS A 24 -2.47 1.37 -2.75
N LYS A 25 -3.25 1.09 -3.81
CA LYS A 25 -4.39 0.18 -3.80
C LYS A 25 -4.00 -1.21 -3.31
N ASP A 26 -4.82 -1.80 -2.45
CA ASP A 26 -4.72 -3.20 -2.06
C ASP A 26 -5.61 -4.08 -2.93
N GLU A 27 -5.01 -5.12 -3.47
CA GLU A 27 -5.68 -6.12 -4.28
C GLU A 27 -5.63 -7.49 -3.57
N ILE A 28 -6.79 -8.14 -3.45
CA ILE A 28 -6.84 -9.51 -2.95
C ILE A 28 -6.70 -10.45 -4.13
N ARG A 29 -5.64 -11.23 -4.14
CA ARG A 29 -5.42 -12.31 -5.10
C ARG A 29 -5.86 -13.63 -4.49
N MET A 30 -6.75 -14.31 -5.18
CA MET A 30 -7.20 -15.65 -4.79
C MET A 30 -6.33 -16.67 -5.50
N ASN A 31 -5.48 -17.37 -4.74
CA ASN A 31 -4.67 -18.48 -5.24
C ASN A 31 -5.27 -19.79 -4.77
N THR A 32 -5.17 -20.84 -5.58
CA THR A 32 -5.50 -22.19 -5.13
C THR A 32 -4.33 -22.75 -4.33
N PHE A 33 -4.63 -23.48 -3.25
CA PHE A 33 -3.60 -24.14 -2.45
C PHE A 33 -2.66 -25.04 -3.29
N GLN A 34 -3.16 -25.55 -4.41
CA GLN A 34 -2.39 -26.34 -5.35
C GLN A 34 -1.34 -25.50 -6.08
N GLU A 35 -1.63 -24.26 -6.44
CA GLU A 35 -0.67 -23.37 -7.10
C GLU A 35 0.44 -22.96 -6.11
N GLU A 36 0.10 -22.70 -4.86
CA GLU A 36 1.05 -22.35 -3.82
C GLU A 36 1.98 -23.54 -3.46
N LEU A 37 1.44 -24.76 -3.38
CA LEU A 37 2.26 -25.96 -3.19
C LEU A 37 3.20 -26.24 -4.38
N ILE A 38 2.81 -25.89 -5.61
CA ILE A 38 3.67 -26.02 -6.78
C ILE A 38 4.82 -25.00 -6.73
N LEU A 39 4.56 -23.78 -6.26
CA LEU A 39 5.59 -22.76 -6.08
C LEU A 39 6.60 -23.12 -4.98
N VAL A 40 6.13 -23.68 -3.86
CA VAL A 40 6.98 -24.06 -2.73
C VAL A 40 7.69 -25.39 -2.95
N SER A 41 7.05 -26.36 -3.62
CA SER A 41 7.63 -27.67 -3.90
C SER A 41 7.98 -27.80 -5.38
N ASN A 42 9.18 -27.41 -5.74
CA ASN A 42 9.75 -27.66 -7.08
C ASN A 42 9.91 -29.16 -7.42
N ARG A 43 9.13 -30.06 -6.78
CA ARG A 43 9.21 -31.53 -6.98
C ARG A 43 7.88 -32.25 -6.76
N ARG A 44 7.45 -32.95 -7.80
CA ARG A 44 6.48 -34.03 -7.91
C ARG A 44 5.01 -33.68 -8.06
N LYS A 45 4.54 -33.84 -9.30
CA LYS A 45 3.12 -34.08 -9.62
C LYS A 45 2.61 -35.27 -8.81
N THR A 46 1.75 -35.02 -7.84
CA THR A 46 0.95 -36.07 -7.21
C THR A 46 -0.49 -35.84 -7.62
N SER A 47 -1.02 -36.75 -8.42
CA SER A 47 -2.42 -36.81 -8.81
C SER A 47 -3.25 -37.21 -7.59
N GLY A 48 -3.86 -36.25 -6.92
CA GLY A 48 -4.81 -36.48 -5.83
C GLY A 48 -5.97 -35.51 -5.98
N LYS A 49 -7.17 -35.99 -5.64
CA LYS A 49 -8.39 -35.19 -5.64
C LYS A 49 -8.30 -34.20 -4.45
N PHE A 50 -7.80 -32.98 -4.73
CA PHE A 50 -7.62 -31.97 -3.68
C PHE A 50 -8.89 -31.15 -3.48
N VAL A 51 -9.26 -30.94 -2.23
CA VAL A 51 -10.22 -29.90 -1.83
C VAL A 51 -9.55 -28.57 -2.17
N GLN A 52 -10.14 -27.80 -3.06
CA GLN A 52 -9.67 -26.46 -3.41
C GLN A 52 -9.83 -25.55 -2.20
N THR A 53 -8.76 -25.35 -1.46
CA THR A 53 -8.71 -24.30 -0.44
C THR A 53 -8.13 -23.07 -1.13
N TYR A 54 -8.90 -21.99 -1.20
CA TYR A 54 -8.42 -20.72 -1.70
C TYR A 54 -7.63 -20.02 -0.59
N VAL A 55 -6.39 -19.66 -0.89
CA VAL A 55 -5.58 -18.77 -0.05
C VAL A 55 -5.63 -17.40 -0.68
N ASP A 56 -6.11 -16.42 0.06
CA ASP A 56 -6.12 -15.02 -0.35
C ASP A 56 -4.88 -14.32 0.21
N THR A 57 -4.11 -13.74 -0.67
CA THR A 57 -3.00 -12.83 -0.33
C THR A 57 -3.40 -11.42 -0.70
N SER A 58 -3.26 -10.49 0.24
CA SER A 58 -3.36 -9.07 -0.06
C SER A 58 -2.02 -8.60 -0.62
N LYS A 59 -2.04 -8.01 -1.80
CA LYS A 59 -0.87 -7.39 -2.42
C LYS A 59 -1.17 -5.94 -2.74
N SER A 60 -0.23 -5.05 -2.40
CA SER A 60 -0.34 -3.65 -2.79
C SER A 60 0.08 -3.47 -4.24
N ASN A 61 -0.72 -2.74 -5.01
CA ASN A 61 -0.36 -2.31 -6.36
C ASN A 61 0.55 -1.08 -6.26
N LEU A 62 1.82 -1.23 -6.59
CA LEU A 62 2.83 -0.18 -6.47
C LEU A 62 2.90 0.74 -7.70
N GLU A 63 2.07 0.54 -8.72
CA GLU A 63 2.02 1.39 -9.90
C GLU A 63 1.91 2.88 -9.53
N GLN A 64 2.66 3.70 -10.26
CA GLN A 64 2.64 5.14 -10.07
C GLN A 64 1.33 5.75 -10.56
N SER A 65 0.79 6.68 -9.77
CA SER A 65 -0.39 7.46 -10.12
C SER A 65 -0.05 8.84 -10.70
N SER A 66 -1.07 9.62 -11.00
CA SER A 66 -0.91 11.00 -11.44
C SER A 66 -0.51 11.91 -10.28
N PHE A 67 0.14 13.02 -10.61
CA PHE A 67 0.48 14.07 -9.64
C PHE A 67 -0.65 15.10 -9.52
N GLU A 68 -0.82 15.62 -8.32
CA GLU A 68 -1.59 16.83 -8.06
C GLU A 68 -0.63 17.96 -7.69
N PHE A 69 -0.72 19.06 -8.43
CA PHE A 69 0.12 20.22 -8.20
C PHE A 69 -0.52 21.11 -7.14
N THR A 70 0.32 21.47 -6.15
CA THR A 70 -0.11 22.31 -5.04
C THR A 70 0.80 23.48 -4.88
N GLU A 71 0.77 24.53 -4.65
CA GLU A 71 1.78 25.58 -4.51
C GLU A 71 2.57 25.49 -3.18
N SER A 72 2.39 24.39 -2.44
CA SER A 72 3.05 24.18 -1.13
C SER A 72 4.48 23.71 -1.31
N PRO A 73 5.49 24.34 -0.71
CA PRO A 73 6.88 23.91 -0.79
C PRO A 73 7.14 22.57 -0.05
N PHE A 74 6.24 22.18 0.86
CA PHE A 74 6.34 20.92 1.62
C PHE A 74 5.81 19.73 0.86
N ASP A 75 5.06 19.94 -0.24
CA ASP A 75 4.56 18.85 -1.07
C ASP A 75 5.64 18.45 -2.08
N ILE A 76 6.13 17.23 -1.97
CA ILE A 76 7.24 16.71 -2.78
C ILE A 76 6.80 15.41 -3.44
N GLY A 77 6.66 15.42 -4.77
CA GLY A 77 6.36 14.24 -5.56
C GLY A 77 7.61 13.54 -6.06
N ILE A 78 7.55 12.22 -6.17
CA ILE A 78 8.62 11.41 -6.77
C ILE A 78 8.10 10.75 -8.04
N GLN A 79 8.79 10.93 -9.14
CA GLN A 79 8.60 10.17 -10.37
C GLN A 79 9.64 9.04 -10.43
N GLY A 80 9.21 7.81 -10.75
CA GLY A 80 10.07 6.61 -10.78
C GLY A 80 9.79 5.64 -9.62
N ASN A 81 10.52 4.53 -9.52
CA ASN A 81 10.28 3.45 -8.55
C ASN A 81 11.05 3.64 -7.22
N VAL A 82 11.14 4.88 -6.75
CA VAL A 82 11.84 5.21 -5.50
C VAL A 82 10.87 5.74 -4.45
N TYR A 83 11.22 5.62 -3.18
CA TYR A 83 10.38 5.92 -2.03
C TYR A 83 11.15 6.78 -1.03
N PHE A 84 10.44 7.66 -0.32
CA PHE A 84 10.98 8.36 0.85
C PHE A 84 11.20 7.38 1.99
N ASN A 85 12.21 7.66 2.81
CA ASN A 85 12.46 6.94 4.04
C ASN A 85 11.99 7.80 5.23
N ILE A 86 11.16 7.20 6.07
CA ILE A 86 10.63 7.83 7.28
C ILE A 86 11.11 7.03 8.48
N GLN A 87 11.60 7.73 9.51
CA GLN A 87 11.95 7.12 10.77
C GLN A 87 10.86 7.36 11.82
N ASP A 88 10.32 6.28 12.33
CA ASP A 88 9.37 6.31 13.45
C ASP A 88 10.07 6.66 14.76
N THR A 89 9.31 7.08 15.76
CA THR A 89 9.77 7.39 17.13
C THR A 89 10.52 6.25 17.82
N ASN A 90 10.32 5.01 17.35
CA ASN A 90 11.03 3.82 17.84
C ASN A 90 12.37 3.57 17.12
N GLY A 91 12.73 4.39 16.13
CA GLY A 91 13.95 4.24 15.34
C GLY A 91 13.81 3.27 14.15
N ASN A 92 12.62 2.73 13.87
CA ASN A 92 12.40 1.90 12.70
C ASN A 92 12.27 2.77 11.44
N VAL A 93 12.79 2.27 10.32
CA VAL A 93 12.75 2.96 9.03
C VAL A 93 11.72 2.30 8.14
N TYR A 94 10.81 3.10 7.61
CA TYR A 94 9.76 2.70 6.68
C TYR A 94 9.84 3.50 5.40
N GLN A 95 9.26 2.97 4.32
CA GLN A 95 9.21 3.60 3.01
C GLN A 95 7.81 4.14 2.75
N THR A 96 7.71 5.29 2.10
CA THR A 96 6.43 5.89 1.73
C THR A 96 6.49 6.59 0.37
N ARG A 97 5.31 6.70 -0.26
CA ARG A 97 5.07 7.55 -1.43
C ARG A 97 4.31 8.83 -1.07
N CYS A 98 3.87 8.93 0.18
CA CYS A 98 3.25 10.15 0.65
C CYS A 98 4.29 11.27 0.68
N GLY A 99 4.06 12.30 -0.10
CA GLY A 99 4.95 13.46 -0.20
C GLY A 99 4.37 14.73 0.42
N GLN A 100 3.27 14.63 1.16
CA GLN A 100 2.72 15.75 1.92
C GLN A 100 3.42 15.81 3.28
N PHE A 101 4.47 16.59 3.35
CA PHE A 101 5.26 16.77 4.56
C PHE A 101 4.85 18.01 5.33
N GLU A 102 5.29 18.09 6.56
CA GLU A 102 5.11 19.23 7.46
C GLU A 102 6.40 19.43 8.27
N LEU A 103 6.52 20.58 8.96
CA LEU A 103 7.57 20.77 9.95
C LEU A 103 7.05 20.44 11.33
N ASP A 104 7.84 19.67 12.08
CA ASP A 104 7.56 19.48 13.51
C ASP A 104 7.91 20.74 14.33
N GLY A 105 7.55 20.73 15.63
CA GLY A 105 7.81 21.85 16.53
C GLY A 105 9.30 22.13 16.77
N GLU A 106 10.20 21.27 16.30
CA GLU A 106 11.64 21.41 16.40
C GLU A 106 12.28 21.82 15.06
N GLY A 107 11.51 21.93 13.96
CA GLY A 107 11.97 22.34 12.63
C GLY A 107 12.47 21.20 11.75
N TYR A 108 12.15 19.94 12.08
CA TYR A 108 12.44 18.78 11.24
C TYR A 108 11.31 18.50 10.26
N LEU A 109 11.67 18.04 9.07
CA LEU A 109 10.71 17.60 8.07
C LEU A 109 10.10 16.26 8.52
N CYS A 110 8.79 16.22 8.67
CA CYS A 110 8.06 15.04 9.13
C CYS A 110 6.85 14.71 8.26
N LEU A 111 6.43 13.46 8.30
CA LEU A 111 5.13 13.02 7.80
C LEU A 111 4.19 12.92 9.01
N ASN A 112 3.07 13.63 8.92
CA ASN A 112 2.09 13.71 10.01
C ASN A 112 1.76 12.32 10.57
N ASP A 113 1.78 12.18 11.91
CA ASP A 113 1.51 10.95 12.67
C ASP A 113 2.39 9.73 12.31
N SER A 114 3.48 9.90 11.55
CA SER A 114 4.27 8.76 11.04
C SER A 114 5.74 8.81 11.42
N GLY A 115 6.36 9.98 11.44
CA GLY A 115 7.75 10.15 11.81
C GLY A 115 8.51 11.15 10.97
N ARG A 116 9.83 11.27 11.19
CA ARG A 116 10.69 12.23 10.52
C ARG A 116 11.25 11.67 9.22
N VAL A 117 11.37 12.54 8.21
CA VAL A 117 11.96 12.20 6.92
C VAL A 117 13.48 12.07 7.05
N LEU A 118 14.03 11.01 6.45
CA LEU A 118 15.46 10.75 6.50
C LEU A 118 16.19 11.33 5.27
N GLY A 119 17.25 12.04 5.55
CA GLY A 119 18.31 12.37 4.61
C GLY A 119 19.45 11.35 4.63
N GLN A 120 20.51 11.62 3.87
CA GLN A 120 21.68 10.73 3.84
C GLN A 120 22.44 10.72 5.15
N ASN A 121 22.47 11.85 5.87
CA ASN A 121 23.19 11.99 7.14
C ASN A 121 22.31 11.83 8.39
N GLY A 122 20.99 11.66 8.24
CA GLY A 122 20.06 11.50 9.35
C GLY A 122 18.73 12.19 9.12
N GLU A 123 18.10 12.65 10.19
CA GLU A 123 16.84 13.40 10.12
C GLU A 123 17.07 14.78 9.47
N ILE A 124 16.15 15.22 8.64
CA ILE A 124 16.28 16.46 7.87
C ILE A 124 15.79 17.65 8.69
N PHE A 125 16.73 18.51 9.06
CA PHE A 125 16.43 19.77 9.74
C PHE A 125 16.39 20.92 8.73
N ILE A 126 15.27 21.59 8.58
CA ILE A 126 15.08 22.71 7.65
C ILE A 126 15.02 24.04 8.42
N GLY A 127 14.33 24.06 9.54
CA GLY A 127 14.23 25.22 10.44
C GLY A 127 13.31 26.34 9.96
N ASN A 128 13.17 26.56 8.65
CA ASN A 128 12.33 27.59 8.02
C ASN A 128 11.46 27.00 6.91
N ASP A 129 10.41 27.73 6.53
CA ASP A 129 9.49 27.34 5.46
C ASP A 129 10.07 27.56 4.05
N ASP A 130 11.21 28.26 3.92
CA ASP A 130 11.82 28.64 2.66
C ASP A 130 12.97 27.69 2.31
N PHE A 131 12.65 26.66 1.57
CA PHE A 131 13.62 25.72 1.01
C PHE A 131 13.23 25.30 -0.41
N ILE A 132 14.20 24.89 -1.18
CA ILE A 132 14.02 24.39 -2.54
C ILE A 132 14.57 22.98 -2.64
N VAL A 133 13.80 22.10 -3.28
CA VAL A 133 14.24 20.73 -3.57
C VAL A 133 14.53 20.61 -5.05
N ASP A 134 15.74 20.19 -5.40
CA ASP A 134 16.11 19.93 -6.79
C ASP A 134 15.65 18.53 -7.26
N ASN A 135 15.75 18.28 -8.55
CA ASN A 135 15.32 17.01 -9.16
C ASN A 135 16.15 15.79 -8.68
N GLU A 136 17.31 16.01 -8.07
CA GLU A 136 18.17 14.95 -7.53
C GLU A 136 17.89 14.67 -6.05
N GLY A 137 17.00 15.46 -5.43
CA GLY A 137 16.62 15.35 -4.01
C GLY A 137 17.56 16.09 -3.06
N ASN A 138 18.35 17.06 -3.55
CA ASN A 138 19.07 17.95 -2.66
C ASN A 138 18.12 19.03 -2.16
N ILE A 139 18.14 19.27 -0.87
CA ILE A 139 17.39 20.33 -0.20
C ILE A 139 18.33 21.53 -0.05
N LEU A 140 17.95 22.63 -0.63
CA LEU A 140 18.73 23.88 -0.65
C LEU A 140 18.04 24.94 0.23
N ASN A 141 18.85 25.74 0.90
CA ASN A 141 18.35 26.93 1.59
C ASN A 141 18.13 28.09 0.57
N GLU A 142 17.58 29.20 1.04
CA GLU A 142 17.41 30.43 0.24
C GLU A 142 18.70 30.93 -0.45
N ASN A 143 19.85 30.63 0.11
CA ASN A 143 21.15 31.05 -0.42
C ASN A 143 21.67 30.07 -1.50
N GLY A 144 20.96 28.97 -1.79
CA GLY A 144 21.39 27.96 -2.74
C GLY A 144 22.43 26.97 -2.20
N GLU A 145 22.66 26.94 -0.87
CA GLU A 145 23.53 25.96 -0.26
C GLU A 145 22.77 24.68 0.06
N VAL A 146 23.36 23.52 -0.20
CA VAL A 146 22.77 22.23 0.10
C VAL A 146 22.76 22.00 1.61
N ILE A 147 21.58 21.90 2.20
CA ILE A 147 21.38 21.56 3.61
C ILE A 147 21.61 20.06 3.79
N GLU A 148 20.86 19.27 3.02
CA GLU A 148 20.83 17.81 3.13
C GLU A 148 20.36 17.22 1.80
N LYS A 149 20.57 15.91 1.59
CA LYS A 149 20.01 15.16 0.47
C LYS A 149 19.02 14.12 0.97
N LEU A 150 17.85 14.05 0.33
CA LEU A 150 16.82 13.04 0.61
C LEU A 150 17.42 11.63 0.46
N ARG A 151 17.18 10.78 1.46
CA ARG A 151 17.48 9.36 1.38
C ARG A 151 16.32 8.64 0.71
N LEU A 152 16.56 8.12 -0.48
CA LEU A 152 15.58 7.39 -1.25
C LEU A 152 15.89 5.89 -1.24
N SER A 153 14.85 5.08 -1.30
CA SER A 153 14.93 3.62 -1.39
C SER A 153 14.24 3.14 -2.64
N TYR A 154 14.85 2.21 -3.36
CA TYR A 154 14.25 1.59 -4.53
C TYR A 154 13.42 0.38 -4.12
N ILE A 155 12.18 0.28 -4.63
CA ILE A 155 11.32 -0.89 -4.48
C ILE A 155 10.81 -1.27 -5.87
N PRO A 156 11.09 -2.50 -6.35
CA PRO A 156 10.57 -2.96 -7.63
C PRO A 156 9.04 -3.01 -7.63
N GLU A 157 8.39 -2.73 -8.76
CA GLU A 157 6.92 -2.75 -8.89
C GLU A 157 6.27 -4.09 -8.50
N ASN A 158 7.00 -5.19 -8.70
CA ASN A 158 6.52 -6.54 -8.35
C ASN A 158 6.96 -7.01 -6.97
N ALA A 159 7.57 -6.12 -6.16
CA ALA A 159 8.02 -6.47 -4.82
C ALA A 159 6.84 -6.87 -3.93
N ASP A 160 7.12 -7.77 -3.02
CA ASP A 160 6.18 -8.11 -1.95
C ASP A 160 6.51 -7.20 -0.75
N VAL A 161 5.66 -6.20 -0.54
CA VAL A 161 5.81 -5.21 0.52
C VAL A 161 4.75 -5.41 1.57
N THR A 162 5.12 -5.20 2.82
CA THR A 162 4.18 -5.25 3.94
C THR A 162 3.76 -3.83 4.31
N LYS A 163 2.45 -3.54 4.29
CA LYS A 163 1.92 -2.28 4.82
C LYS A 163 1.94 -2.30 6.35
N VAL A 164 2.50 -1.27 6.94
CA VAL A 164 2.61 -1.12 8.41
C VAL A 164 1.52 -0.17 8.96
N GLY A 165 0.82 0.53 8.08
CA GLY A 165 -0.18 1.56 8.40
C GLY A 165 0.25 2.93 7.86
N ASN A 166 -0.64 3.93 7.91
CA ASN A 166 -0.35 5.33 7.52
C ASN A 166 0.43 5.50 6.20
N ASN A 167 0.13 4.69 5.18
CA ASN A 167 0.85 4.65 3.89
C ASN A 167 2.35 4.34 3.99
N LEU A 168 2.76 3.69 5.08
CA LEU A 168 4.11 3.19 5.28
C LEU A 168 4.23 1.75 4.81
N PHE A 169 5.34 1.47 4.14
CA PHE A 169 5.71 0.15 3.65
C PHE A 169 6.96 -0.33 4.36
N SER A 170 7.04 -1.62 4.62
CA SER A 170 8.26 -2.32 5.00
C SER A 170 8.65 -3.27 3.88
N TYR A 171 9.89 -3.18 3.44
CA TYR A 171 10.47 -4.04 2.42
C TYR A 171 11.80 -4.60 2.90
N ASP A 172 11.91 -5.93 2.90
CA ASP A 172 13.11 -6.64 3.41
C ASP A 172 14.14 -6.94 2.31
N GLY A 173 13.92 -6.45 1.08
CA GLY A 173 14.83 -6.66 -0.05
C GLY A 173 15.94 -5.62 -0.15
N ASP A 174 16.72 -5.71 -1.23
CA ASP A 174 17.72 -4.69 -1.56
C ASP A 174 17.03 -3.39 -2.01
N MET A 175 17.26 -2.32 -1.28
CA MET A 175 16.69 -1.00 -1.51
C MET A 175 17.65 -0.07 -2.25
N THR A 176 18.78 -0.57 -2.70
CA THR A 176 19.78 0.22 -3.44
C THR A 176 19.20 0.61 -4.79
N ILE A 177 19.31 1.88 -5.15
CA ILE A 177 18.87 2.37 -6.46
C ILE A 177 19.80 1.78 -7.51
N PRO A 178 19.29 0.99 -8.49
CA PRO A 178 20.13 0.40 -9.55
C PRO A 178 20.78 1.48 -10.42
N GLU A 179 22.00 1.22 -10.91
CA GLU A 179 22.65 2.10 -11.88
C GLU A 179 21.80 2.19 -13.16
N GLY A 180 21.40 3.43 -13.50
CA GLY A 180 20.58 3.71 -14.68
C GLY A 180 19.08 3.83 -14.42
N GLU A 181 18.61 3.56 -13.21
CA GLU A 181 17.24 3.90 -12.84
C GLU A 181 17.06 5.41 -12.80
N LYS A 182 16.05 5.89 -13.53
CA LYS A 182 15.76 7.33 -13.59
C LYS A 182 14.67 7.65 -12.60
N TYR A 183 14.90 8.64 -11.80
CA TYR A 183 13.88 9.24 -10.94
C TYR A 183 14.02 10.77 -11.00
N ASP A 184 12.90 11.45 -10.81
CA ASP A 184 12.87 12.90 -10.69
C ASP A 184 12.05 13.26 -9.45
N ILE A 185 12.53 14.26 -8.72
CA ILE A 185 11.81 14.83 -7.57
C ILE A 185 11.24 16.17 -7.99
N ILE A 186 9.98 16.38 -7.68
CA ILE A 186 9.24 17.57 -8.09
C ILE A 186 8.65 18.19 -6.83
N GLN A 187 9.07 19.40 -6.49
CA GLN A 187 8.49 20.18 -5.40
C GLN A 187 7.18 20.85 -5.84
N GLY A 188 6.27 21.07 -4.92
CA GLY A 188 4.96 21.69 -5.18
C GLY A 188 3.93 20.73 -5.78
N CYS A 189 4.14 19.43 -5.63
CA CYS A 189 3.15 18.41 -6.01
C CYS A 189 3.29 17.17 -5.14
N PHE A 190 2.24 16.35 -5.10
CA PHE A 190 2.27 15.03 -4.49
C PHE A 190 1.63 13.99 -5.41
N GLU A 191 1.97 12.74 -5.20
CA GLU A 191 1.35 11.63 -5.91
C GLU A 191 -0.04 11.33 -5.36
N LYS A 192 -1.07 11.25 -6.24
CA LYS A 192 -2.43 10.87 -5.85
C LYS A 192 -2.52 9.38 -5.54
N SER A 193 -3.59 8.99 -4.87
CA SER A 193 -3.96 7.58 -4.76
C SER A 193 -4.13 6.94 -6.16
N ASN A 194 -3.67 5.70 -6.34
CA ASN A 194 -3.88 4.95 -7.59
C ASN A 194 -5.22 4.19 -7.62
N VAL A 195 -6.15 4.56 -6.73
CA VAL A 195 -7.50 4.00 -6.65
C VAL A 195 -8.45 4.69 -7.61
N ASP A 196 -9.14 3.93 -8.46
CA ASP A 196 -10.22 4.42 -9.31
C ASP A 196 -11.56 4.21 -8.60
N ALA A 197 -12.20 5.33 -8.18
CA ALA A 197 -13.49 5.31 -7.46
C ALA A 197 -14.56 4.50 -8.18
N ASN A 198 -14.70 4.69 -9.50
CA ASN A 198 -15.78 4.07 -10.26
C ASN A 198 -15.61 2.55 -10.34
N LYS A 199 -14.35 2.10 -10.50
CA LYS A 199 -14.03 0.68 -10.50
C LYS A 199 -14.24 0.07 -9.13
N GLU A 200 -13.79 0.74 -8.04
CA GLU A 200 -13.96 0.23 -6.68
C GLU A 200 -15.43 0.15 -6.27
N ILE A 201 -16.25 1.17 -6.58
CA ILE A 201 -17.70 1.14 -6.30
C ILE A 201 -18.38 -0.01 -7.06
N THR A 202 -18.05 -0.22 -8.32
CA THR A 202 -18.59 -1.33 -9.09
C THR A 202 -18.20 -2.68 -8.49
N SER A 203 -16.92 -2.86 -8.13
CA SER A 203 -16.41 -4.07 -7.49
C SER A 203 -17.05 -4.30 -6.11
N LEU A 204 -17.31 -3.22 -5.34
CA LEU A 204 -18.01 -3.27 -4.07
C LEU A 204 -19.42 -3.85 -4.24
N MET A 205 -20.19 -3.30 -5.21
CA MET A 205 -21.56 -3.76 -5.49
C MET A 205 -21.60 -5.22 -5.95
N GLU A 206 -20.68 -5.64 -6.81
CA GLU A 206 -20.56 -7.02 -7.26
C GLU A 206 -20.22 -7.98 -6.12
N THR A 207 -19.22 -7.64 -5.32
CA THR A 207 -18.76 -8.46 -4.18
C THR A 207 -19.84 -8.55 -3.11
N GLN A 208 -20.57 -7.47 -2.85
CA GLN A 208 -21.69 -7.47 -1.91
C GLN A 208 -22.81 -8.40 -2.36
N ARG A 209 -23.20 -8.37 -3.64
CA ARG A 209 -24.21 -9.30 -4.20
C ARG A 209 -23.77 -10.76 -4.06
N LEU A 210 -22.50 -11.06 -4.33
CA LEU A 210 -21.93 -12.41 -4.17
C LEU A 210 -21.95 -12.86 -2.70
N PHE A 211 -21.63 -11.95 -1.79
CA PHE A 211 -21.70 -12.21 -0.35
C PHE A 211 -23.13 -12.49 0.12
N GLU A 212 -24.10 -11.68 -0.29
CA GLU A 212 -25.52 -11.85 0.02
C GLU A 212 -26.06 -13.17 -0.55
N ALA A 213 -25.75 -13.50 -1.81
CA ALA A 213 -26.12 -14.78 -2.42
C ALA A 213 -25.54 -15.98 -1.65
N SER A 214 -24.26 -15.92 -1.29
CA SER A 214 -23.60 -16.95 -0.50
C SER A 214 -24.23 -17.10 0.89
N SER A 215 -24.62 -15.99 1.52
CA SER A 215 -25.32 -15.98 2.81
C SER A 215 -26.72 -16.60 2.71
N ALA A 216 -27.45 -16.31 1.64
CA ALA A 216 -28.78 -16.89 1.39
C ALA A 216 -28.68 -18.42 1.22
N VAL A 217 -27.70 -18.91 0.45
CA VAL A 217 -27.48 -20.36 0.29
C VAL A 217 -27.22 -21.05 1.63
N LEU A 218 -26.38 -20.48 2.50
CA LEU A 218 -26.12 -21.04 3.83
C LEU A 218 -27.39 -21.08 4.68
N LYS A 219 -28.19 -20.02 4.69
CA LYS A 219 -29.48 -20.00 5.41
C LYS A 219 -30.45 -21.08 4.90
N TYR A 220 -30.50 -21.30 3.59
CA TYR A 220 -31.32 -22.38 3.03
C TYR A 220 -30.81 -23.76 3.46
N MET A 221 -29.48 -23.99 3.43
CA MET A 221 -28.89 -25.25 3.91
C MET A 221 -29.18 -25.48 5.39
N ASP A 222 -29.06 -24.47 6.23
CA ASP A 222 -29.40 -24.56 7.66
C ASP A 222 -30.89 -24.89 7.88
N THR A 223 -31.77 -24.29 7.07
CA THR A 223 -33.22 -24.56 7.13
C THR A 223 -33.51 -26.00 6.72
N ILE A 224 -32.88 -26.52 5.66
CA ILE A 224 -33.04 -27.90 5.20
C ILE A 224 -32.53 -28.87 6.27
N ASN A 225 -31.35 -28.64 6.82
CA ASN A 225 -30.76 -29.46 7.86
C ASN A 225 -31.65 -29.47 9.15
N GLY A 226 -32.18 -28.30 9.53
CA GLY A 226 -33.09 -28.19 10.66
C GLY A 226 -34.40 -28.97 10.46
N ARG A 227 -34.97 -28.95 9.23
CA ARG A 227 -36.17 -29.75 8.89
C ARG A 227 -35.85 -31.25 8.91
N ALA A 228 -34.76 -31.66 8.29
CA ALA A 228 -34.33 -33.08 8.29
C ALA A 228 -34.12 -33.60 9.71
N ALA A 229 -33.45 -32.83 10.58
CA ALA A 229 -33.28 -33.19 11.99
C ALA A 229 -34.59 -33.31 12.73
N SER A 230 -35.56 -32.40 12.50
CA SER A 230 -36.85 -32.41 13.16
C SER A 230 -37.77 -33.56 12.70
N GLU A 231 -37.61 -34.03 11.45
CA GLU A 231 -38.37 -35.19 10.94
C GLU A 231 -37.77 -36.51 11.45
N ILE A 232 -36.47 -36.63 11.58
CA ILE A 232 -35.78 -37.81 12.12
C ILE A 232 -36.15 -38.02 13.62
N ILE A 233 -36.33 -36.94 14.40
CA ILE A 233 -36.70 -37.03 15.82
C ILE A 233 -38.17 -37.43 16.02
N LYS A 234 -39.00 -37.31 14.98
CA LYS A 234 -40.43 -37.68 15.04
C LYS A 234 -40.71 -39.14 14.65
N LEU A 235 -39.69 -39.86 14.19
CA LEU A 235 -39.72 -41.30 13.92
C LEU A 235 -39.25 -42.09 15.13
#